data_86ce9e07ad551723c6a20b4c7eed7724
#
_entry.id   86ce9e07ad551723c6a20b4c7eed7724
#
_cell.length_a   1.000
_cell.length_b   1.000
_cell.length_c   1.000
_cell.angle_alpha   90.00
_cell.angle_beta   90.00
_cell.angle_gamma   90.00
#
_symmetry.space_group_name_H-M   'P 1'
#
loop_
_entity.id
_entity.type
_entity.pdbx_description
1 polymer ?
#
loop_
_entity_poly.entity_id
_entity_poly.type
_entity_poly.pdbx_seq_one_letter_code
_entity_poly.pdbx_strand_id
1 'polypeptide(L)'
;MMSQAYFLTIDAGTGSGRAVIFDTQGRQVSIGQQEWNHLSEEGVPNSMGFDYAKNWKILQECIKTAIFKAGIKATSIKAVTATSMREGIVLYDKDGNELFGVANVDARADKEVAKLKKEFPKSEAEFYAQSGQTYALGTLPRLLWLKENRPHLYEKTAAMNMISDWALTKLSGVIASEPSNAGTSGVFSLEKRQWLPQMAKKIGLKDDIFPPVYESGTIIGEVTKKASAETGLAAGTPVVMGGGDVQLGSAGLGVVEPGEVAVLGGTFWQQLVNMPTAKTDPNMDIRVNPHVIPGISQAEGITFFSGLVMRWFRDALCQGEVAEATRRGIDPYAYLELLASKVSVGSNGILPIFSDAMHYGKWYHAAPSFLNLSINPKLSSKGAMFRALEENAAIVSMLNLESIFTFTGVQSDSITFAGGASKGALWSQILADVTGKEVKIPKVNEATALGGSFACGVAVGEYSSIAEVAKSLVQWDKSYEPNSENFAKYQEVAEKWKQAYTAQLRLVDEGITTSMWKAPGL
;
A
#
# COMPACT_ATOMS: atom_id res chain seq x y z
N MET A 1 -33.20 -23.09 9.44
CA MET A 1 -32.07 -22.21 9.74
C MET A 1 -31.47 -21.77 8.42
N MET A 2 -31.47 -20.49 8.11
CA MET A 2 -30.72 -19.97 6.95
C MET A 2 -29.26 -20.34 7.16
N SER A 3 -28.59 -20.95 6.18
CA SER A 3 -27.17 -21.27 6.27
C SER A 3 -26.41 -19.94 6.37
N GLN A 4 -25.60 -19.78 7.39
CA GLN A 4 -24.76 -18.60 7.58
C GLN A 4 -23.90 -18.41 6.32
N ALA A 5 -23.92 -17.20 5.75
CA ALA A 5 -23.16 -16.84 4.55
C ALA A 5 -21.79 -16.29 4.93
N TYR A 6 -20.80 -16.58 4.10
CA TYR A 6 -19.43 -16.15 4.30
C TYR A 6 -18.83 -15.61 3.00
N PHE A 7 -17.83 -14.74 3.12
CA PHE A 7 -17.05 -14.19 2.01
C PHE A 7 -15.56 -14.52 2.21
N LEU A 8 -14.89 -14.84 1.13
CA LEU A 8 -13.45 -15.10 1.15
C LEU A 8 -12.71 -14.04 0.35
N THR A 9 -11.71 -13.42 0.97
CA THR A 9 -10.78 -12.51 0.30
C THR A 9 -9.39 -13.12 0.26
N ILE A 10 -8.82 -13.20 -0.94
CA ILE A 10 -7.41 -13.53 -1.17
C ILE A 10 -6.63 -12.22 -1.12
N ASP A 11 -5.54 -12.18 -0.36
CA ASP A 11 -4.61 -11.05 -0.31
C ASP A 11 -3.21 -11.51 -0.72
N ALA A 12 -2.79 -11.07 -1.90
CA ALA A 12 -1.46 -11.31 -2.45
C ALA A 12 -0.53 -10.13 -2.13
N GLY A 13 -0.12 -10.02 -0.86
CA GLY A 13 0.74 -8.94 -0.37
C GLY A 13 2.20 -9.07 -0.82
N THR A 14 3.04 -8.06 -0.53
CA THR A 14 4.45 -8.05 -0.94
C THR A 14 5.25 -9.21 -0.34
N GLY A 15 5.04 -9.56 0.92
CA GLY A 15 5.83 -10.59 1.62
C GLY A 15 5.07 -11.87 1.98
N SER A 16 3.78 -11.96 1.67
CA SER A 16 2.95 -13.12 2.01
C SER A 16 1.68 -13.20 1.20
N GLY A 17 1.17 -14.43 1.01
CA GLY A 17 -0.19 -14.69 0.55
C GLY A 17 -1.11 -15.04 1.72
N ARG A 18 -2.35 -14.57 1.67
CA ARG A 18 -3.39 -14.83 2.68
C ARG A 18 -4.72 -15.17 2.02
N ALA A 19 -5.53 -15.92 2.75
CA ALA A 19 -6.95 -16.07 2.49
C ALA A 19 -7.70 -15.83 3.80
N VAL A 20 -8.63 -14.89 3.81
CA VAL A 20 -9.36 -14.48 5.01
C VAL A 20 -10.84 -14.67 4.78
N ILE A 21 -11.52 -15.32 5.72
CA ILE A 21 -12.97 -15.55 5.67
C ILE A 21 -13.66 -14.63 6.67
N PHE A 22 -14.68 -13.92 6.19
CA PHE A 22 -15.56 -13.07 6.98
C PHE A 22 -16.99 -13.58 6.94
N ASP A 23 -17.73 -13.32 8.02
CA ASP A 23 -19.19 -13.46 8.02
C ASP A 23 -19.88 -12.17 7.51
N THR A 24 -21.20 -12.18 7.36
CA THR A 24 -22.00 -11.03 6.91
C THR A 24 -22.06 -9.87 7.93
N GLN A 25 -21.47 -10.02 9.09
CA GLN A 25 -21.31 -8.94 10.07
C GLN A 25 -19.90 -8.34 10.07
N GLY A 26 -19.07 -8.68 9.07
CA GLY A 26 -17.70 -8.21 8.95
C GLY A 26 -16.74 -8.80 10.00
N ARG A 27 -17.14 -9.87 10.71
CA ARG A 27 -16.26 -10.52 11.69
C ARG A 27 -15.36 -11.51 10.99
N GLN A 28 -14.07 -11.41 11.24
CA GLN A 28 -13.10 -12.37 10.77
C GLN A 28 -13.36 -13.74 11.42
N VAL A 29 -13.60 -14.75 10.60
CA VAL A 29 -13.86 -16.13 11.05
C VAL A 29 -12.59 -16.94 11.07
N SER A 30 -11.77 -16.82 10.04
CA SER A 30 -10.50 -17.55 9.94
C SER A 30 -9.53 -16.87 8.99
N ILE A 31 -8.26 -17.29 9.07
CA ILE A 31 -7.19 -16.89 8.16
C ILE A 31 -6.25 -18.07 7.89
N GLY A 32 -5.88 -18.24 6.62
CA GLY A 32 -4.73 -19.01 6.17
C GLY A 32 -3.69 -18.05 5.60
N GLN A 33 -2.43 -18.17 6.03
CA GLN A 33 -1.35 -17.29 5.60
C GLN A 33 -0.05 -18.06 5.46
N GLN A 34 0.75 -17.71 4.44
CA GLN A 34 2.12 -18.18 4.24
C GLN A 34 2.98 -17.05 3.68
N GLU A 35 4.24 -17.02 4.09
CA GLU A 35 5.22 -16.08 3.55
C GLU A 35 5.73 -16.53 2.18
N TRP A 36 6.11 -15.57 1.35
CA TRP A 36 6.83 -15.78 0.11
C TRP A 36 7.92 -14.73 -0.11
N ASN A 37 8.83 -15.03 -1.02
CA ASN A 37 9.89 -14.10 -1.41
C ASN A 37 9.84 -13.88 -2.92
N HIS A 38 10.14 -12.67 -3.34
CA HIS A 38 10.34 -12.36 -4.75
C HIS A 38 11.75 -12.78 -5.18
N LEU A 39 11.88 -13.21 -6.43
CA LEU A 39 13.14 -13.76 -6.93
C LEU A 39 13.94 -12.66 -7.65
N SER A 40 15.17 -12.44 -7.18
CA SER A 40 16.16 -11.71 -7.98
C SER A 40 16.61 -12.60 -9.14
N GLU A 41 16.65 -12.04 -10.34
CA GLU A 41 17.13 -12.71 -11.53
C GLU A 41 18.64 -12.46 -11.69
N GLU A 42 19.43 -13.50 -11.84
CA GLU A 42 20.89 -13.39 -12.00
C GLU A 42 21.23 -12.56 -13.25
N GLY A 43 22.13 -11.59 -13.08
CA GLY A 43 22.52 -10.66 -14.15
C GLY A 43 21.52 -9.54 -14.45
N VAL A 44 20.38 -9.48 -13.74
CA VAL A 44 19.38 -8.40 -13.88
C VAL A 44 19.28 -7.61 -12.57
N PRO A 45 20.00 -6.49 -12.46
CA PRO A 45 19.98 -5.66 -11.25
C PRO A 45 18.56 -5.20 -10.90
N ASN A 46 18.29 -5.09 -9.59
CA ASN A 46 17.02 -4.60 -9.03
C ASN A 46 15.78 -5.41 -9.46
N SER A 47 15.97 -6.61 -10.02
CA SER A 47 14.85 -7.47 -10.39
C SER A 47 14.19 -8.12 -9.17
N MET A 48 12.85 -8.16 -9.18
CA MET A 48 12.00 -8.81 -8.18
C MET A 48 10.85 -9.53 -8.90
N GLY A 49 11.17 -10.71 -9.47
CA GLY A 49 10.22 -11.55 -10.19
C GLY A 49 9.10 -12.05 -9.29
N PHE A 50 7.88 -12.06 -9.80
CA PHE A 50 6.73 -12.70 -9.16
C PHE A 50 6.60 -14.13 -9.67
N ASP A 51 6.94 -15.11 -8.83
CA ASP A 51 6.81 -16.55 -9.16
C ASP A 51 5.34 -16.97 -9.11
N TYR A 52 4.58 -16.66 -10.17
CA TYR A 52 3.16 -16.94 -10.26
C TYR A 52 2.82 -18.43 -10.05
N ALA A 53 3.69 -19.36 -10.48
CA ALA A 53 3.44 -20.78 -10.34
C ALA A 53 3.55 -21.25 -8.87
N LYS A 54 4.62 -20.84 -8.18
CA LYS A 54 4.83 -21.12 -6.76
C LYS A 54 3.81 -20.39 -5.89
N ASN A 55 3.60 -19.11 -6.17
CA ASN A 55 2.71 -18.26 -5.37
C ASN A 55 1.25 -18.71 -5.48
N TRP A 56 0.82 -19.23 -6.66
CA TRP A 56 -0.49 -19.85 -6.77
C TRP A 56 -0.65 -21.07 -5.85
N LYS A 57 0.36 -21.94 -5.75
CA LYS A 57 0.33 -23.07 -4.82
C LYS A 57 0.24 -22.61 -3.36
N ILE A 58 0.94 -21.55 -3.00
CA ILE A 58 0.85 -20.96 -1.66
C ILE A 58 -0.58 -20.44 -1.40
N LEU A 59 -1.18 -19.73 -2.34
CA LEU A 59 -2.56 -19.24 -2.19
C LEU A 59 -3.58 -20.38 -2.09
N GLN A 60 -3.40 -21.47 -2.84
CA GLN A 60 -4.23 -22.67 -2.72
C GLN A 60 -4.22 -23.22 -1.28
N GLU A 61 -3.04 -23.33 -0.68
CA GLU A 61 -2.89 -23.82 0.69
C GLU A 61 -3.44 -22.81 1.73
N CYS A 62 -3.30 -21.51 1.48
CA CYS A 62 -3.92 -20.48 2.32
C CYS A 62 -5.45 -20.60 2.31
N ILE A 63 -6.07 -20.80 1.14
CA ILE A 63 -7.52 -20.96 0.99
C ILE A 63 -8.00 -22.22 1.71
N LYS A 64 -7.36 -23.38 1.47
CA LYS A 64 -7.69 -24.63 2.16
C LYS A 64 -7.60 -24.49 3.68
N THR A 65 -6.51 -23.85 4.14
CA THR A 65 -6.27 -23.61 5.58
C THR A 65 -7.37 -22.73 6.17
N ALA A 66 -7.76 -21.66 5.47
CA ALA A 66 -8.83 -20.78 5.95
C ALA A 66 -10.17 -21.51 6.05
N ILE A 67 -10.55 -22.29 5.03
CA ILE A 67 -11.79 -23.09 5.04
C ILE A 67 -11.75 -24.12 6.17
N PHE A 68 -10.65 -24.83 6.33
CA PHE A 68 -10.48 -25.85 7.38
C PHE A 68 -10.60 -25.23 8.79
N LYS A 69 -9.89 -24.14 9.06
CA LYS A 69 -9.93 -23.44 10.35
C LYS A 69 -11.30 -22.84 10.66
N ALA A 70 -12.03 -22.38 9.63
CA ALA A 70 -13.39 -21.88 9.80
C ALA A 70 -14.40 -22.98 10.21
N GLY A 71 -14.09 -24.25 9.93
CA GLY A 71 -15.01 -25.37 10.20
C GLY A 71 -16.32 -25.29 9.40
N ILE A 72 -16.32 -24.62 8.25
CA ILE A 72 -17.52 -24.39 7.41
C ILE A 72 -17.48 -25.28 6.16
N LYS A 73 -18.66 -25.46 5.54
CA LYS A 73 -18.72 -26.08 4.22
C LYS A 73 -18.29 -25.05 3.16
N ALA A 74 -17.53 -25.46 2.15
CA ALA A 74 -17.14 -24.57 1.04
C ALA A 74 -18.35 -23.92 0.34
N THR A 75 -19.48 -24.60 0.27
CA THR A 75 -20.76 -24.09 -0.28
C THR A 75 -21.40 -22.96 0.54
N SER A 76 -20.91 -22.71 1.76
CA SER A 76 -21.33 -21.56 2.58
C SER A 76 -20.60 -20.28 2.21
N ILE A 77 -19.49 -20.36 1.46
CA ILE A 77 -18.81 -19.21 0.88
C ILE A 77 -19.60 -18.76 -0.35
N LYS A 78 -20.21 -17.58 -0.28
CA LYS A 78 -21.13 -17.05 -1.28
C LYS A 78 -20.45 -16.28 -2.39
N ALA A 79 -19.26 -15.77 -2.15
CA ALA A 79 -18.41 -15.13 -3.15
C ALA A 79 -16.94 -15.16 -2.70
N VAL A 80 -16.04 -15.07 -3.68
CA VAL A 80 -14.61 -14.94 -3.48
C VAL A 80 -14.07 -13.75 -4.27
N THR A 81 -13.17 -13.00 -3.68
CA THR A 81 -12.46 -11.89 -4.33
C THR A 81 -10.97 -11.94 -4.04
N ALA A 82 -10.22 -11.04 -4.68
CA ALA A 82 -8.80 -10.87 -4.43
C ALA A 82 -8.38 -9.41 -4.37
N THR A 83 -7.36 -9.17 -3.58
CA THR A 83 -6.57 -7.95 -3.51
C THR A 83 -5.09 -8.29 -3.64
N SER A 84 -4.26 -7.32 -3.93
CA SER A 84 -2.81 -7.53 -3.97
C SER A 84 -2.02 -6.27 -3.72
N MET A 85 -0.70 -6.45 -3.51
CA MET A 85 0.27 -5.39 -3.72
C MET A 85 0.00 -4.71 -5.07
N ARG A 86 0.17 -3.40 -5.12
CA ARG A 86 -0.02 -2.58 -6.34
C ARG A 86 1.20 -2.69 -7.25
N GLU A 87 1.15 -2.10 -8.44
CA GLU A 87 2.21 -2.03 -9.46
C GLU A 87 2.70 -3.38 -10.03
N GLY A 88 2.45 -4.49 -9.34
CA GLY A 88 2.83 -5.83 -9.83
C GLY A 88 1.96 -6.27 -11.00
N ILE A 89 2.56 -6.87 -12.03
CA ILE A 89 1.87 -7.31 -13.25
C ILE A 89 2.17 -8.77 -13.59
N VAL A 90 1.22 -9.39 -14.29
CA VAL A 90 1.38 -10.69 -14.94
C VAL A 90 1.01 -10.56 -16.41
N LEU A 91 1.82 -11.14 -17.30
CA LEU A 91 1.62 -11.16 -18.74
C LEU A 91 1.23 -12.55 -19.22
N TYR A 92 0.36 -12.61 -20.22
CA TYR A 92 -0.19 -13.87 -20.76
C TYR A 92 0.03 -13.99 -22.25
N ASP A 93 0.12 -15.24 -22.73
CA ASP A 93 0.02 -15.55 -24.15
C ASP A 93 -1.44 -15.56 -24.64
N LYS A 94 -1.62 -15.80 -25.93
CA LYS A 94 -2.96 -15.90 -26.58
C LYS A 94 -3.84 -17.02 -26.02
N ASP A 95 -3.24 -18.03 -25.39
CA ASP A 95 -3.96 -19.19 -24.83
C ASP A 95 -4.24 -18.99 -23.33
N GLY A 96 -3.88 -17.82 -22.77
CA GLY A 96 -4.08 -17.45 -21.36
C GLY A 96 -3.05 -18.05 -20.40
N ASN A 97 -1.90 -18.55 -20.90
CA ASN A 97 -0.84 -19.03 -20.05
C ASN A 97 0.04 -17.87 -19.58
N GLU A 98 0.44 -17.89 -18.32
CA GLU A 98 1.36 -16.90 -17.78
C GLU A 98 2.74 -17.00 -18.42
N LEU A 99 3.28 -15.88 -18.89
CA LEU A 99 4.60 -15.79 -19.53
C LEU A 99 5.63 -15.11 -18.64
N PHE A 100 5.22 -14.11 -17.88
CA PHE A 100 6.09 -13.24 -17.12
C PHE A 100 5.34 -12.59 -15.97
N GLY A 101 5.99 -12.41 -14.83
CA GLY A 101 5.40 -11.72 -13.69
C GLY A 101 6.47 -10.98 -12.89
N VAL A 102 6.12 -9.77 -12.42
CA VAL A 102 6.97 -8.94 -11.55
C VAL A 102 6.18 -8.39 -10.38
N ALA A 103 6.86 -8.28 -9.25
CA ALA A 103 6.28 -7.70 -8.03
C ALA A 103 6.27 -6.15 -8.08
N ASN A 104 5.60 -5.54 -7.11
CA ASN A 104 5.56 -4.07 -6.94
C ASN A 104 6.94 -3.43 -6.85
N VAL A 105 7.86 -4.04 -6.09
CA VAL A 105 9.22 -3.53 -5.82
C VAL A 105 10.22 -3.83 -6.94
N ASP A 106 9.79 -4.41 -8.06
CA ASP A 106 10.66 -4.69 -9.21
C ASP A 106 11.08 -3.39 -9.90
N ALA A 107 12.35 -3.05 -9.81
CA ALA A 107 12.95 -1.85 -10.38
C ALA A 107 13.96 -2.19 -11.52
N ARG A 108 13.82 -3.36 -12.17
CA ARG A 108 14.70 -3.78 -13.27
C ARG A 108 14.75 -2.81 -14.45
N ALA A 109 13.67 -2.04 -14.65
CA ALA A 109 13.51 -1.11 -15.74
C ALA A 109 14.05 0.31 -15.45
N ASP A 110 14.98 0.46 -14.52
CA ASP A 110 15.58 1.75 -14.13
C ASP A 110 16.17 2.49 -15.34
N LYS A 111 16.92 1.78 -16.20
CA LYS A 111 17.52 2.34 -17.42
C LYS A 111 16.46 2.74 -18.45
N GLU A 112 15.38 1.97 -18.55
CA GLU A 112 14.28 2.24 -19.47
C GLU A 112 13.46 3.46 -19.00
N VAL A 113 13.31 3.68 -17.69
CA VAL A 113 12.75 4.94 -17.17
C VAL A 113 13.59 6.13 -17.61
N ALA A 114 14.91 6.08 -17.41
CA ALA A 114 15.82 7.15 -17.82
C ALA A 114 15.81 7.36 -19.36
N LYS A 115 15.75 6.26 -20.14
CA LYS A 115 15.63 6.29 -21.59
C LYS A 115 14.34 6.99 -22.04
N LEU A 116 13.19 6.62 -21.48
CA LEU A 116 11.90 7.22 -21.80
C LEU A 116 11.88 8.72 -21.49
N LYS A 117 12.41 9.14 -20.35
CA LYS A 117 12.54 10.56 -19.98
C LYS A 117 13.39 11.33 -20.97
N LYS A 118 14.46 10.72 -21.49
CA LYS A 118 15.37 11.34 -22.48
C LYS A 118 14.78 11.41 -23.88
N GLU A 119 14.19 10.32 -24.37
CA GLU A 119 13.64 10.21 -25.73
C GLU A 119 12.29 10.92 -25.88
N PHE A 120 11.50 10.94 -24.81
CA PHE A 120 10.15 11.52 -24.76
C PHE A 120 10.00 12.51 -23.59
N PRO A 121 10.73 13.63 -23.52
CA PRO A 121 10.86 14.46 -22.32
C PRO A 121 9.57 15.06 -21.78
N LYS A 122 8.50 15.15 -22.60
CA LYS A 122 7.17 15.63 -22.19
C LYS A 122 6.19 14.50 -21.87
N SER A 123 6.53 13.27 -22.21
CA SER A 123 5.58 12.17 -22.17
C SER A 123 5.24 11.74 -20.73
N GLU A 124 6.18 11.82 -19.78
CA GLU A 124 5.90 11.50 -18.39
C GLU A 124 4.88 12.47 -17.77
N ALA A 125 5.00 13.78 -18.04
CA ALA A 125 4.04 14.76 -17.56
C ALA A 125 2.65 14.59 -18.20
N GLU A 126 2.59 14.31 -19.51
CA GLU A 126 1.33 14.01 -20.21
C GLU A 126 0.67 12.72 -19.68
N PHE A 127 1.48 11.74 -19.36
CA PHE A 127 1.08 10.47 -18.79
C PHE A 127 0.56 10.65 -17.36
N TYR A 128 1.32 11.36 -16.53
CA TYR A 128 0.92 11.69 -15.17
C TYR A 128 -0.39 12.50 -15.14
N ALA A 129 -0.55 13.47 -16.03
CA ALA A 129 -1.76 14.29 -16.09
C ALA A 129 -3.04 13.46 -16.31
N GLN A 130 -2.95 12.28 -16.92
CA GLN A 130 -4.08 11.38 -17.18
C GLN A 130 -4.20 10.25 -16.15
N SER A 131 -3.07 9.78 -15.62
CA SER A 131 -3.01 8.57 -14.80
C SER A 131 -2.75 8.84 -13.30
N GLY A 132 -2.20 10.01 -12.94
CA GLY A 132 -1.70 10.28 -11.59
C GLY A 132 -0.44 9.52 -11.21
N GLN A 133 0.22 8.87 -12.21
CA GLN A 133 1.41 8.02 -12.00
C GLN A 133 2.61 8.54 -12.79
N THR A 134 3.82 8.32 -12.27
CA THR A 134 5.08 8.56 -12.98
C THR A 134 5.57 7.27 -13.67
N TYR A 135 6.68 7.33 -14.41
CA TYR A 135 7.27 6.12 -15.00
C TYR A 135 7.91 5.18 -13.97
N ALA A 136 8.31 5.71 -12.83
CA ALA A 136 8.93 4.91 -11.78
C ALA A 136 8.03 3.75 -11.35
N LEU A 137 8.50 2.52 -11.40
CA LEU A 137 7.77 1.27 -11.12
C LEU A 137 6.52 1.03 -11.99
N GLY A 138 6.30 1.85 -13.03
CA GLY A 138 5.17 1.74 -13.95
C GLY A 138 5.28 0.57 -14.94
N THR A 139 4.16 0.26 -15.56
CA THR A 139 4.06 -0.85 -16.54
C THR A 139 4.84 -0.56 -17.83
N LEU A 140 4.81 0.67 -18.34
CA LEU A 140 5.45 0.98 -19.64
C LEU A 140 6.98 0.76 -19.63
N PRO A 141 7.76 1.22 -18.65
CA PRO A 141 9.18 0.90 -18.58
C PRO A 141 9.46 -0.60 -18.48
N ARG A 142 8.64 -1.35 -17.74
CA ARG A 142 8.78 -2.82 -17.61
C ARG A 142 8.49 -3.54 -18.93
N LEU A 143 7.50 -3.08 -19.70
CA LEU A 143 7.23 -3.60 -21.05
C LEU A 143 8.35 -3.24 -22.03
N LEU A 144 8.94 -2.04 -21.92
CA LEU A 144 10.10 -1.65 -22.72
C LEU A 144 11.31 -2.54 -22.40
N TRP A 145 11.59 -2.75 -21.10
CA TRP A 145 12.63 -3.67 -20.67
C TRP A 145 12.42 -5.07 -21.25
N LEU A 146 11.20 -5.60 -21.18
CA LEU A 146 10.85 -6.91 -21.73
C LEU A 146 11.09 -6.96 -23.24
N LYS A 147 10.68 -5.92 -23.97
CA LYS A 147 10.90 -5.81 -25.43
C LYS A 147 12.38 -5.84 -25.80
N GLU A 148 13.22 -5.14 -25.05
CA GLU A 148 14.65 -5.03 -25.32
C GLU A 148 15.45 -6.25 -24.83
N ASN A 149 15.10 -6.84 -23.71
CA ASN A 149 15.87 -7.89 -23.06
C ASN A 149 15.29 -9.31 -23.23
N ARG A 150 13.99 -9.43 -23.52
CA ARG A 150 13.28 -10.71 -23.71
C ARG A 150 12.27 -10.60 -24.88
N PRO A 151 12.73 -10.24 -26.10
CA PRO A 151 11.84 -9.96 -27.25
C PRO A 151 10.88 -11.11 -27.56
N HIS A 152 11.33 -12.35 -27.40
CA HIS A 152 10.50 -13.54 -27.64
C HIS A 152 9.31 -13.66 -26.67
N LEU A 153 9.44 -13.22 -25.42
CA LEU A 153 8.32 -13.15 -24.46
C LEU A 153 7.42 -11.95 -24.77
N TYR A 154 8.04 -10.82 -25.08
CA TYR A 154 7.29 -9.62 -25.46
C TYR A 154 6.38 -9.85 -26.66
N GLU A 155 6.91 -10.48 -27.73
CA GLU A 155 6.12 -10.78 -28.93
C GLU A 155 4.95 -11.74 -28.67
N LYS A 156 5.14 -12.71 -27.78
CA LYS A 156 4.09 -13.66 -27.37
C LYS A 156 3.03 -13.05 -26.45
N THR A 157 3.32 -11.90 -25.84
CA THR A 157 2.37 -11.26 -24.91
C THR A 157 1.12 -10.82 -25.65
N ALA A 158 -0.02 -11.34 -25.22
CA ALA A 158 -1.35 -11.06 -25.76
C ALA A 158 -2.29 -10.39 -24.75
N ALA A 159 -2.01 -10.52 -23.44
CA ALA A 159 -2.76 -9.84 -22.39
C ALA A 159 -1.90 -9.57 -21.16
N MET A 160 -2.35 -8.65 -20.32
CA MET A 160 -1.77 -8.38 -19.01
C MET A 160 -2.87 -8.09 -17.97
N ASN A 161 -2.58 -8.33 -16.70
CA ASN A 161 -3.35 -7.75 -15.61
C ASN A 161 -2.49 -7.55 -14.35
N MET A 162 -3.11 -6.99 -13.32
CA MET A 162 -2.49 -6.79 -12.02
C MET A 162 -2.53 -8.09 -11.20
N ILE A 163 -1.74 -8.18 -10.14
CA ILE A 163 -1.63 -9.42 -9.35
C ILE A 163 -2.97 -9.81 -8.65
N SER A 164 -3.78 -8.84 -8.20
CA SER A 164 -5.13 -9.14 -7.70
C SER A 164 -5.98 -9.83 -8.75
N ASP A 165 -5.96 -9.27 -9.95
CA ASP A 165 -6.75 -9.75 -11.08
C ASP A 165 -6.21 -11.10 -11.60
N TRP A 166 -4.88 -11.32 -11.51
CA TRP A 166 -4.28 -12.62 -11.78
C TRP A 166 -4.84 -13.72 -10.84
N ALA A 167 -4.97 -13.42 -9.55
CA ALA A 167 -5.54 -14.39 -8.60
C ALA A 167 -6.99 -14.75 -8.97
N LEU A 168 -7.77 -13.75 -9.43
CA LEU A 168 -9.14 -13.97 -9.92
C LEU A 168 -9.15 -14.75 -11.25
N THR A 169 -8.18 -14.48 -12.13
CA THR A 169 -7.99 -15.25 -13.37
C THR A 169 -7.72 -16.73 -13.08
N LYS A 170 -6.91 -17.04 -12.06
CA LYS A 170 -6.66 -18.43 -11.63
C LYS A 170 -7.94 -19.13 -11.16
N LEU A 171 -8.88 -18.40 -10.56
CA LEU A 171 -10.16 -18.96 -10.10
C LEU A 171 -11.17 -19.13 -11.22
N SER A 172 -11.34 -18.11 -12.07
CA SER A 172 -12.44 -18.01 -13.06
C SER A 172 -12.03 -18.36 -14.48
N GLY A 173 -10.74 -18.24 -14.82
CA GLY A 173 -10.26 -18.30 -16.19
C GLY A 173 -10.47 -17.01 -16.99
N VAL A 174 -11.02 -15.95 -16.39
CA VAL A 174 -11.28 -14.67 -17.04
C VAL A 174 -10.12 -13.70 -16.78
N ILE A 175 -9.52 -13.16 -17.85
CA ILE A 175 -8.52 -12.09 -17.77
C ILE A 175 -9.25 -10.76 -17.83
N ALA A 176 -9.23 -10.01 -16.73
CA ALA A 176 -9.89 -8.72 -16.58
C ALA A 176 -9.05 -7.82 -15.69
N SER A 177 -9.42 -6.56 -15.51
CA SER A 177 -8.77 -5.63 -14.59
C SER A 177 -9.75 -4.77 -13.82
N GLU A 178 -9.35 -4.38 -12.61
CA GLU A 178 -10.09 -3.50 -11.71
C GLU A 178 -9.42 -2.11 -11.65
N PRO A 179 -10.19 -1.01 -11.66
CA PRO A 179 -9.65 0.33 -11.77
C PRO A 179 -8.65 0.74 -10.71
N SER A 180 -8.84 0.40 -9.43
CA SER A 180 -7.97 0.91 -8.36
C SER A 180 -6.57 0.29 -8.41
N ASN A 181 -6.46 -0.97 -8.84
CA ASN A 181 -5.17 -1.60 -9.05
C ASN A 181 -4.61 -1.29 -10.44
N ALA A 182 -5.42 -1.35 -11.52
CA ALA A 182 -5.00 -0.98 -12.88
C ALA A 182 -4.50 0.46 -12.94
N GLY A 183 -5.06 1.38 -12.15
CA GLY A 183 -4.62 2.77 -12.03
C GLY A 183 -3.13 2.89 -11.68
N THR A 184 -2.62 1.98 -10.86
CA THR A 184 -1.21 2.00 -10.44
C THR A 184 -0.23 1.58 -11.54
N SER A 185 -0.72 0.99 -12.64
CA SER A 185 0.09 0.65 -13.81
C SER A 185 0.65 1.87 -14.53
N GLY A 186 -0.01 3.03 -14.37
CA GLY A 186 0.25 4.27 -15.06
C GLY A 186 -0.33 4.33 -16.48
N VAL A 187 -0.80 3.24 -17.07
CA VAL A 187 -1.44 3.19 -18.40
C VAL A 187 -2.97 3.22 -18.28
N PHE A 188 -3.48 3.96 -17.31
CA PHE A 188 -4.88 3.93 -16.94
C PHE A 188 -5.41 5.36 -16.68
N SER A 189 -6.55 5.70 -17.26
CA SER A 189 -7.18 7.02 -17.07
C SER A 189 -7.85 7.10 -15.71
N LEU A 190 -7.39 8.05 -14.91
CA LEU A 190 -7.96 8.36 -13.61
C LEU A 190 -9.44 8.77 -13.74
N GLU A 191 -9.75 9.65 -14.73
CA GLU A 191 -11.08 10.18 -14.97
C GLU A 191 -12.03 9.15 -15.59
N LYS A 192 -11.57 8.49 -16.68
CA LYS A 192 -12.42 7.57 -17.46
C LYS A 192 -12.50 6.17 -16.86
N ARG A 193 -11.64 5.84 -15.91
CA ARG A 193 -11.49 4.50 -15.31
C ARG A 193 -11.37 3.42 -16.40
N GLN A 194 -10.49 3.68 -17.38
CA GLN A 194 -10.24 2.83 -18.54
C GLN A 194 -8.75 2.88 -18.91
N TRP A 195 -8.27 1.85 -19.58
CA TRP A 195 -6.93 1.80 -20.10
C TRP A 195 -6.64 2.95 -21.09
N LEU A 196 -5.37 3.34 -21.18
CA LEU A 196 -4.83 4.35 -22.11
C LEU A 196 -3.87 3.70 -23.12
N PRO A 197 -4.34 2.79 -24.00
CA PRO A 197 -3.49 2.05 -24.92
C PRO A 197 -2.68 2.95 -25.85
N GLN A 198 -3.21 4.14 -26.20
CA GLN A 198 -2.51 5.13 -26.99
C GLN A 198 -1.20 5.62 -26.36
N MET A 199 -1.06 5.53 -25.02
CA MET A 199 0.19 5.90 -24.33
C MET A 199 1.29 4.87 -24.60
N ALA A 200 0.95 3.59 -24.60
CA ALA A 200 1.87 2.51 -24.98
C ALA A 200 2.28 2.65 -26.45
N LYS A 201 1.32 2.88 -27.35
CA LYS A 201 1.56 3.08 -28.77
C LYS A 201 2.48 4.26 -29.07
N LYS A 202 2.32 5.39 -28.36
CA LYS A 202 3.14 6.61 -28.51
C LYS A 202 4.64 6.34 -28.32
N ILE A 203 5.00 5.40 -27.46
CA ILE A 203 6.40 5.00 -27.19
C ILE A 203 6.79 3.67 -27.87
N GLY A 204 6.00 3.23 -28.86
CA GLY A 204 6.29 2.07 -29.69
C GLY A 204 6.10 0.72 -28.97
N LEU A 205 5.22 0.64 -27.98
CA LEU A 205 4.83 -0.60 -27.29
C LEU A 205 3.46 -1.10 -27.77
N LYS A 206 3.18 -2.39 -27.48
CA LYS A 206 1.88 -3.02 -27.78
C LYS A 206 0.76 -2.26 -27.08
N ASP A 207 -0.29 -1.97 -27.81
CA ASP A 207 -1.50 -1.25 -27.36
C ASP A 207 -2.75 -2.13 -27.29
N ASP A 208 -2.62 -3.42 -27.61
CA ASP A 208 -3.69 -4.42 -27.71
C ASP A 208 -3.70 -5.48 -26.60
N ILE A 209 -2.88 -5.27 -25.55
CA ILE A 209 -2.70 -6.24 -24.45
C ILE A 209 -3.53 -5.91 -23.20
N PHE A 210 -4.31 -4.83 -23.22
CA PHE A 210 -5.07 -4.34 -22.06
C PHE A 210 -6.46 -4.98 -21.99
N PRO A 211 -6.79 -5.73 -20.93
CA PRO A 211 -8.03 -6.50 -20.85
C PRO A 211 -9.26 -5.62 -20.53
N PRO A 212 -10.48 -6.17 -20.63
CA PRO A 212 -11.69 -5.49 -20.16
C PRO A 212 -11.59 -5.05 -18.71
N VAL A 213 -12.23 -3.91 -18.40
CA VAL A 213 -12.22 -3.30 -17.06
C VAL A 213 -13.59 -3.47 -16.42
N TYR A 214 -13.61 -3.91 -15.16
CA TYR A 214 -14.81 -4.06 -14.34
C TYR A 214 -14.59 -3.43 -12.97
N GLU A 215 -15.60 -2.74 -12.46
CA GLU A 215 -15.54 -2.10 -11.15
C GLU A 215 -15.53 -3.13 -10.00
N SER A 216 -14.96 -2.74 -8.86
CA SER A 216 -15.01 -3.54 -7.63
C SER A 216 -16.45 -3.94 -7.28
N GLY A 217 -16.65 -5.19 -6.87
CA GLY A 217 -17.98 -5.72 -6.61
C GLY A 217 -18.70 -6.29 -7.84
N THR A 218 -18.07 -6.32 -9.03
CA THR A 218 -18.63 -6.95 -10.23
C THR A 218 -18.28 -8.43 -10.28
N ILE A 219 -19.27 -9.31 -10.52
CA ILE A 219 -19.03 -10.73 -10.79
C ILE A 219 -18.48 -10.88 -12.21
N ILE A 220 -17.29 -11.46 -12.34
CA ILE A 220 -16.61 -11.68 -13.63
C ILE A 220 -16.67 -13.14 -14.10
N GLY A 221 -17.14 -14.04 -13.26
CA GLY A 221 -17.21 -15.47 -13.54
C GLY A 221 -17.46 -16.27 -12.27
N GLU A 222 -17.17 -17.55 -12.35
CA GLU A 222 -17.36 -18.49 -11.25
C GLU A 222 -16.10 -19.34 -11.04
N VAL A 223 -15.90 -19.85 -9.83
CA VAL A 223 -14.84 -20.80 -9.53
C VAL A 223 -14.98 -22.02 -10.44
N THR A 224 -13.99 -22.24 -11.30
CA THR A 224 -13.98 -23.36 -12.24
C THR A 224 -13.83 -24.71 -11.52
N LYS A 225 -14.17 -25.82 -12.18
CA LYS A 225 -13.93 -27.17 -11.64
C LYS A 225 -12.46 -27.41 -11.29
N LYS A 226 -11.53 -26.88 -12.12
CA LYS A 226 -10.09 -26.95 -11.89
C LYS A 226 -9.72 -26.19 -10.61
N ALA A 227 -10.09 -24.93 -10.50
CA ALA A 227 -9.82 -24.11 -9.33
C ALA A 227 -10.45 -24.69 -8.05
N SER A 228 -11.66 -25.26 -8.16
CA SER A 228 -12.31 -25.97 -7.05
C SER A 228 -11.48 -27.15 -6.54
N ALA A 229 -10.96 -27.98 -7.43
CA ALA A 229 -10.11 -29.12 -7.05
C ALA A 229 -8.77 -28.65 -6.42
N GLU A 230 -8.23 -27.54 -6.90
CA GLU A 230 -6.96 -26.96 -6.42
C GLU A 230 -7.09 -26.26 -5.06
N THR A 231 -8.21 -25.56 -4.80
CA THR A 231 -8.37 -24.65 -3.66
C THR A 231 -9.32 -25.15 -2.57
N GLY A 232 -10.17 -26.12 -2.88
CA GLY A 232 -11.23 -26.56 -1.98
C GLY A 232 -12.47 -25.64 -1.95
N LEU A 233 -12.50 -24.55 -2.72
CA LEU A 233 -13.71 -23.74 -2.94
C LEU A 233 -14.74 -24.55 -3.72
N ALA A 234 -16.03 -24.27 -3.52
CA ALA A 234 -17.07 -24.91 -4.31
C ALA A 234 -17.03 -24.40 -5.77
N ALA A 235 -17.10 -25.31 -6.73
CA ALA A 235 -17.29 -24.93 -8.14
C ALA A 235 -18.60 -24.16 -8.29
N GLY A 236 -18.61 -23.11 -9.13
CA GLY A 236 -19.77 -22.23 -9.27
C GLY A 236 -19.86 -21.11 -8.22
N THR A 237 -18.92 -21.01 -7.27
CA THR A 237 -18.85 -19.84 -6.38
C THR A 237 -18.54 -18.60 -7.20
N PRO A 238 -19.32 -17.50 -7.09
CA PRO A 238 -19.06 -16.24 -7.77
C PRO A 238 -17.65 -15.69 -7.50
N VAL A 239 -16.93 -15.33 -8.56
CA VAL A 239 -15.64 -14.65 -8.53
C VAL A 239 -15.87 -13.16 -8.80
N VAL A 240 -15.49 -12.33 -7.84
CA VAL A 240 -15.82 -10.90 -7.79
C VAL A 240 -14.58 -10.05 -7.93
N MET A 241 -14.64 -8.97 -8.72
CA MET A 241 -13.56 -7.99 -8.81
C MET A 241 -13.34 -7.34 -7.45
N GLY A 242 -12.09 -7.33 -7.02
CA GLY A 242 -11.65 -6.76 -5.75
C GLY A 242 -11.04 -5.37 -5.91
N GLY A 243 -9.72 -5.28 -5.85
CA GLY A 243 -9.01 -4.02 -6.02
C GLY A 243 -7.60 -4.00 -5.41
N GLY A 244 -6.95 -2.84 -5.46
CA GLY A 244 -5.66 -2.61 -4.82
C GLY A 244 -5.75 -2.68 -3.29
N ASP A 245 -4.70 -3.14 -2.66
CA ASP A 245 -4.63 -3.35 -1.20
C ASP A 245 -4.92 -2.08 -0.39
N VAL A 246 -4.39 -0.93 -0.83
CA VAL A 246 -4.60 0.35 -0.16
C VAL A 246 -6.05 0.82 -0.27
N GLN A 247 -6.65 0.70 -1.45
CA GLN A 247 -8.02 1.17 -1.71
C GLN A 247 -9.08 0.28 -1.04
N LEU A 248 -8.90 -1.04 -1.08
CA LEU A 248 -9.75 -1.96 -0.29
C LEU A 248 -9.49 -1.80 1.21
N GLY A 249 -8.23 -1.55 1.60
CA GLY A 249 -7.88 -1.22 2.97
C GLY A 249 -8.62 0.03 3.48
N SER A 250 -8.66 1.09 2.68
CA SER A 250 -9.44 2.30 2.99
C SER A 250 -10.92 1.97 3.22
N ALA A 251 -11.53 1.16 2.34
CA ALA A 251 -12.90 0.73 2.50
C ALA A 251 -13.11 -0.08 3.79
N GLY A 252 -12.21 -1.02 4.09
CA GLY A 252 -12.26 -1.80 5.34
C GLY A 252 -12.02 -1.00 6.61
N LEU A 253 -11.49 0.23 6.49
CA LEU A 253 -11.32 1.18 7.59
C LEU A 253 -12.46 2.21 7.69
N GLY A 254 -13.46 2.15 6.81
CA GLY A 254 -14.55 3.12 6.76
C GLY A 254 -14.18 4.44 6.10
N VAL A 255 -13.05 4.52 5.38
CA VAL A 255 -12.61 5.71 4.65
C VAL A 255 -13.10 5.61 3.21
N VAL A 256 -14.35 6.01 2.98
CA VAL A 256 -15.14 5.72 1.77
C VAL A 256 -15.83 6.91 1.15
N GLU A 257 -15.72 8.09 1.77
CA GLU A 257 -16.31 9.33 1.27
C GLU A 257 -15.25 10.37 0.93
N PRO A 258 -15.54 11.30 0.00
CA PRO A 258 -14.69 12.47 -0.21
C PRO A 258 -14.48 13.27 1.08
N GLY A 259 -13.25 13.71 1.32
CA GLY A 259 -12.88 14.45 2.53
C GLY A 259 -12.38 13.57 3.67
N GLU A 260 -12.57 12.27 3.61
CA GLU A 260 -12.05 11.35 4.62
C GLU A 260 -10.56 11.09 4.42
N VAL A 261 -9.85 10.93 5.54
CA VAL A 261 -8.39 10.82 5.62
C VAL A 261 -7.98 9.57 6.37
N ALA A 262 -6.99 8.86 5.85
CA ALA A 262 -6.34 7.76 6.57
C ALA A 262 -4.82 7.92 6.61
N VAL A 263 -4.21 7.40 7.67
CA VAL A 263 -2.78 7.12 7.77
C VAL A 263 -2.61 5.63 8.04
N LEU A 264 -1.91 4.94 7.15
CA LEU A 264 -1.65 3.50 7.27
C LEU A 264 -0.25 3.29 7.80
N GLY A 265 -0.12 2.96 9.09
CA GLY A 265 1.14 2.82 9.82
C GLY A 265 1.73 1.42 9.74
N GLY A 266 2.25 1.04 8.58
CA GLY A 266 2.95 -0.23 8.32
C GLY A 266 4.47 -0.09 8.27
N THR A 267 5.13 -0.93 7.47
CA THR A 267 6.57 -0.83 7.14
C THR A 267 6.90 0.52 6.51
N PHE A 268 6.07 0.94 5.57
CA PHE A 268 5.92 2.30 5.07
C PHE A 268 4.66 2.90 5.67
N TRP A 269 4.64 4.21 5.84
CA TRP A 269 3.39 4.89 6.16
C TRP A 269 2.82 5.53 4.92
N GLN A 270 1.51 5.42 4.75
CA GLN A 270 0.77 6.03 3.65
C GLN A 270 -0.24 7.01 4.20
N GLN A 271 -0.25 8.20 3.66
CA GLN A 271 -1.23 9.23 3.93
C GLN A 271 -2.20 9.27 2.77
N LEU A 272 -3.47 9.11 3.03
CA LEU A 272 -4.52 8.94 2.04
C LEU A 272 -5.58 10.01 2.25
N VAL A 273 -5.98 10.69 1.19
CA VAL A 273 -7.08 11.66 1.20
C VAL A 273 -8.02 11.36 0.05
N ASN A 274 -9.26 11.05 0.36
CA ASN A 274 -10.29 10.84 -0.64
C ASN A 274 -10.79 12.18 -1.19
N MET A 275 -10.87 12.29 -2.52
CA MET A 275 -11.37 13.48 -3.22
C MET A 275 -12.43 13.11 -4.26
N PRO A 276 -13.41 14.01 -4.53
CA PRO A 276 -14.54 13.71 -5.42
C PRO A 276 -14.22 13.85 -6.91
N THR A 277 -12.96 14.12 -7.25
CA THR A 277 -12.56 14.45 -8.63
C THR A 277 -11.31 13.69 -9.05
N ALA A 278 -11.20 13.40 -10.34
CA ALA A 278 -10.00 12.87 -10.98
C ALA A 278 -9.03 14.03 -11.32
N LYS A 279 -8.34 14.57 -10.32
CA LYS A 279 -7.41 15.67 -10.43
C LYS A 279 -5.99 15.20 -10.19
N THR A 280 -5.02 15.73 -10.93
CA THR A 280 -3.59 15.46 -10.78
C THR A 280 -2.83 16.74 -10.46
N ASP A 281 -1.72 16.62 -9.72
CA ASP A 281 -0.89 17.76 -9.35
C ASP A 281 0.02 18.17 -10.51
N PRO A 282 -0.03 19.43 -11.00
CA PRO A 282 0.82 19.89 -12.10
C PRO A 282 2.33 19.76 -11.84
N ASN A 283 2.75 19.76 -10.57
CA ASN A 283 4.15 19.61 -10.17
C ASN A 283 4.57 18.12 -10.08
N MET A 284 3.61 17.18 -10.18
CA MET A 284 3.82 15.74 -10.00
C MET A 284 4.38 15.37 -8.62
N ASP A 285 4.11 16.15 -7.58
CA ASP A 285 4.56 15.87 -6.21
C ASP A 285 3.66 14.86 -5.48
N ILE A 286 2.41 14.69 -5.95
CA ILE A 286 1.39 13.87 -5.29
C ILE A 286 0.98 12.71 -6.19
N ARG A 287 0.98 11.51 -5.67
CA ARG A 287 0.40 10.35 -6.34
C ARG A 287 -1.13 10.37 -6.24
N VAL A 288 -1.81 10.03 -7.32
CA VAL A 288 -3.28 9.93 -7.34
C VAL A 288 -3.71 8.61 -7.96
N ASN A 289 -4.64 7.92 -7.29
CA ASN A 289 -5.18 6.64 -7.76
C ASN A 289 -6.71 6.67 -7.81
N PRO A 290 -7.35 5.86 -8.67
CA PRO A 290 -8.77 5.59 -8.53
C PRO A 290 -9.05 4.85 -7.21
N HIS A 291 -10.13 5.19 -6.54
CA HIS A 291 -10.65 4.39 -5.41
C HIS A 291 -11.43 3.17 -5.92
N VAL A 292 -11.67 2.15 -5.08
CA VAL A 292 -12.58 1.03 -5.40
C VAL A 292 -14.04 1.48 -5.54
N ILE A 293 -14.37 2.68 -5.04
CA ILE A 293 -15.69 3.29 -5.19
C ILE A 293 -15.63 4.24 -6.39
N PRO A 294 -16.47 4.03 -7.42
CA PRO A 294 -16.56 4.93 -8.57
C PRO A 294 -16.86 6.38 -8.15
N GLY A 295 -16.27 7.35 -8.85
CA GLY A 295 -16.42 8.78 -8.57
C GLY A 295 -15.51 9.31 -7.47
N ILE A 296 -14.71 8.46 -6.82
CA ILE A 296 -13.71 8.86 -5.82
C ILE A 296 -12.32 8.61 -6.38
N SER A 297 -11.43 9.57 -6.21
CA SER A 297 -9.98 9.42 -6.38
C SER A 297 -9.29 9.58 -5.04
N GLN A 298 -8.13 8.97 -4.87
CA GLN A 298 -7.36 9.00 -3.65
C GLN A 298 -6.00 9.61 -3.89
N ALA A 299 -5.74 10.77 -3.26
CA ALA A 299 -4.42 11.39 -3.24
C ALA A 299 -3.57 10.73 -2.15
N GLU A 300 -2.33 10.41 -2.48
CA GLU A 300 -1.44 9.64 -1.62
C GLU A 300 -0.11 10.35 -1.38
N GLY A 301 0.33 10.32 -0.11
CA GLY A 301 1.70 10.57 0.31
C GLY A 301 2.29 9.31 0.94
N ILE A 302 3.61 9.16 0.89
CA ILE A 302 4.30 8.03 1.52
C ILE A 302 5.41 8.58 2.42
N THR A 303 5.45 8.10 3.66
CA THR A 303 6.56 8.25 4.58
C THR A 303 7.38 6.97 4.55
N PHE A 304 8.56 7.02 3.94
CA PHE A 304 9.39 5.84 3.70
C PHE A 304 9.91 5.23 5.01
N PHE A 305 9.98 3.91 5.03
CA PHE A 305 10.67 3.08 6.02
C PHE A 305 10.31 3.28 7.50
N SER A 306 9.25 4.02 7.84
CA SER A 306 8.93 4.34 9.24
C SER A 306 8.88 3.11 10.15
N GLY A 307 8.07 2.11 9.84
CA GLY A 307 8.03 0.87 10.61
C GLY A 307 9.31 0.02 10.50
N LEU A 308 9.99 0.07 9.33
CA LEU A 308 11.26 -0.62 9.13
C LEU A 308 12.38 0.00 9.97
N VAL A 309 12.42 1.31 10.08
CA VAL A 309 13.38 2.04 10.93
C VAL A 309 13.19 1.69 12.41
N MET A 310 11.94 1.56 12.87
CA MET A 310 11.64 1.13 14.23
C MET A 310 12.15 -0.30 14.48
N ARG A 311 11.97 -1.19 13.51
CA ARG A 311 12.51 -2.56 13.58
C ARG A 311 14.03 -2.56 13.63
N TRP A 312 14.67 -1.82 12.71
CA TRP A 312 16.13 -1.66 12.72
C TRP A 312 16.64 -1.12 14.06
N PHE A 313 16.02 -0.08 14.61
CA PHE A 313 16.41 0.51 15.88
C PHE A 313 16.33 -0.51 17.04
N ARG A 314 15.21 -1.25 17.10
CA ARG A 314 15.03 -2.34 18.07
C ARG A 314 16.11 -3.41 17.94
N ASP A 315 16.34 -3.91 16.73
CA ASP A 315 17.21 -5.06 16.50
C ASP A 315 18.70 -4.70 16.56
N ALA A 316 19.08 -3.53 16.09
CA ALA A 316 20.48 -3.07 16.06
C ALA A 316 20.95 -2.43 17.37
N LEU A 317 20.08 -1.74 18.11
CA LEU A 317 20.49 -0.89 19.22
C LEU A 317 19.86 -1.27 20.58
N CYS A 318 18.77 -2.05 20.61
CA CYS A 318 17.97 -2.22 21.83
C CYS A 318 17.95 -3.66 22.37
N GLN A 319 19.05 -4.43 22.22
CA GLN A 319 19.08 -5.84 22.66
C GLN A 319 18.83 -5.99 24.18
N GLY A 320 19.33 -5.06 25.01
CA GLY A 320 19.08 -5.05 26.45
C GLY A 320 17.62 -4.80 26.81
N GLU A 321 16.98 -3.88 26.09
CA GLU A 321 15.57 -3.53 26.25
C GLU A 321 14.65 -4.67 25.77
N VAL A 322 15.05 -5.36 24.68
CA VAL A 322 14.34 -6.57 24.20
C VAL A 322 14.42 -7.70 25.23
N ALA A 323 15.61 -7.93 25.83
CA ALA A 323 15.78 -8.93 26.87
C ALA A 323 14.92 -8.60 28.12
N GLU A 324 14.89 -7.31 28.51
CA GLU A 324 14.08 -6.85 29.66
C GLU A 324 12.57 -6.96 29.37
N ALA A 325 12.13 -6.62 28.15
CA ALA A 325 10.75 -6.81 27.72
C ALA A 325 10.33 -8.29 27.79
N THR A 326 11.19 -9.19 27.28
CA THR A 326 10.98 -10.64 27.35
C THR A 326 10.88 -11.12 28.79
N ARG A 327 11.77 -10.65 29.69
CA ARG A 327 11.72 -10.98 31.12
C ARG A 327 10.42 -10.53 31.77
N ARG A 328 9.84 -9.41 31.34
CA ARG A 328 8.54 -8.89 31.83
C ARG A 328 7.32 -9.51 31.17
N GLY A 329 7.50 -10.31 30.11
CA GLY A 329 6.40 -10.88 29.34
C GLY A 329 5.58 -9.84 28.54
N ILE A 330 6.23 -8.75 28.10
CA ILE A 330 5.60 -7.69 27.31
C ILE A 330 6.27 -7.56 25.93
N ASP A 331 5.54 -6.97 24.99
CA ASP A 331 6.06 -6.71 23.65
C ASP A 331 7.24 -5.72 23.69
N PRO A 332 8.35 -5.96 22.96
CA PRO A 332 9.51 -5.08 22.94
C PRO A 332 9.20 -3.64 22.53
N TYR A 333 8.29 -3.41 21.57
CA TYR A 333 7.90 -2.05 21.17
C TYR A 333 7.11 -1.36 22.29
N ALA A 334 6.22 -2.08 22.97
CA ALA A 334 5.51 -1.54 24.12
C ALA A 334 6.47 -1.14 25.25
N TYR A 335 7.56 -1.88 25.45
CA TYR A 335 8.60 -1.49 26.42
C TYR A 335 9.37 -0.25 25.99
N LEU A 336 9.76 -0.16 24.72
CA LEU A 336 10.45 1.02 24.16
C LEU A 336 9.55 2.25 24.23
N GLU A 337 8.26 2.12 23.92
CA GLU A 337 7.26 3.19 24.06
C GLU A 337 7.10 3.66 25.52
N LEU A 338 7.16 2.72 26.50
CA LEU A 338 7.18 3.06 27.92
C LEU A 338 8.43 3.90 28.31
N LEU A 339 9.57 3.67 27.68
CA LEU A 339 10.76 4.51 27.88
C LEU A 339 10.61 5.88 27.19
N ALA A 340 10.07 5.90 25.98
CA ALA A 340 9.78 7.09 25.19
C ALA A 340 8.77 8.02 25.86
N SER A 341 7.74 7.47 26.52
CA SER A 341 6.70 8.24 27.21
C SER A 341 7.23 9.11 28.36
N LYS A 342 8.40 8.81 28.88
CA LYS A 342 9.08 9.59 29.94
C LYS A 342 9.89 10.77 29.40
N VAL A 343 9.99 10.90 28.09
CA VAL A 343 10.74 11.95 27.41
C VAL A 343 9.75 13.04 26.97
N SER A 344 10.15 14.29 27.10
CA SER A 344 9.30 15.42 26.70
C SER A 344 9.20 15.56 25.18
N VAL A 345 8.18 16.28 24.73
CA VAL A 345 7.96 16.67 23.33
C VAL A 345 9.21 17.27 22.73
N GLY A 346 9.55 16.86 21.49
CA GLY A 346 10.77 17.28 20.80
C GLY A 346 12.01 16.50 21.21
N SER A 347 11.86 15.37 21.94
CA SER A 347 12.90 14.36 22.19
C SER A 347 14.25 14.94 22.63
N ASN A 348 14.23 15.93 23.53
CA ASN A 348 15.40 16.68 24.00
C ASN A 348 16.21 17.35 22.86
N GLY A 349 15.56 17.65 21.74
CA GLY A 349 16.17 18.29 20.56
C GLY A 349 16.83 17.35 19.56
N ILE A 350 16.71 16.03 19.73
CA ILE A 350 17.19 15.03 18.75
C ILE A 350 16.37 15.17 17.45
N LEU A 351 17.07 15.30 16.32
CA LEU A 351 16.47 15.38 14.99
C LEU A 351 16.86 14.15 14.16
N PRO A 352 15.97 13.17 14.01
CA PRO A 352 16.22 12.00 13.16
C PRO A 352 15.94 12.32 11.69
N ILE A 353 16.83 11.89 10.80
CA ILE A 353 16.72 12.03 9.35
C ILE A 353 16.58 10.62 8.77
N PHE A 354 15.36 10.10 8.71
CA PHE A 354 15.07 8.74 8.23
C PHE A 354 13.95 8.69 7.20
N SER A 355 13.31 9.80 6.90
CA SER A 355 12.25 9.91 5.93
C SER A 355 12.08 11.35 5.46
N ASP A 356 11.33 11.57 4.40
CA ASP A 356 10.96 12.88 3.88
C ASP A 356 9.52 12.87 3.39
N ALA A 357 8.94 14.06 3.22
CA ALA A 357 7.73 14.23 2.46
C ALA A 357 7.93 13.76 1.02
N MET A 358 6.90 13.19 0.43
CA MET A 358 6.95 12.67 -0.92
C MET A 358 7.00 13.82 -1.95
N HIS A 359 7.96 13.73 -2.87
CA HIS A 359 8.02 14.49 -4.10
C HIS A 359 7.98 13.51 -5.27
N TYR A 360 6.80 13.08 -5.66
CA TYR A 360 6.59 11.86 -6.46
C TYR A 360 7.30 11.89 -7.83
N GLY A 361 7.36 13.05 -8.47
CA GLY A 361 8.06 13.22 -9.76
C GLY A 361 9.58 13.23 -9.66
N LYS A 362 10.15 13.59 -8.49
CA LYS A 362 11.58 13.66 -8.23
C LYS A 362 11.88 13.23 -6.80
N TRP A 363 11.91 11.93 -6.56
CA TRP A 363 11.89 11.37 -5.22
C TRP A 363 13.18 10.63 -4.85
N TYR A 364 13.96 11.23 -3.96
CA TYR A 364 15.13 10.62 -3.31
C TYR A 364 15.29 11.18 -1.90
N HIS A 365 16.03 10.46 -1.06
CA HIS A 365 16.13 10.75 0.36
C HIS A 365 17.55 11.07 0.80
N ALA A 366 17.68 11.85 1.87
CA ALA A 366 18.92 12.05 2.58
C ALA A 366 19.43 10.73 3.21
N ALA A 367 20.70 10.68 3.58
CA ALA A 367 21.26 9.55 4.31
C ALA A 367 20.68 9.46 5.73
N PRO A 368 20.32 8.26 6.23
CA PRO A 368 19.83 8.07 7.57
C PRO A 368 20.79 8.59 8.63
N SER A 369 20.32 9.44 9.53
CA SER A 369 21.14 10.00 10.59
C SER A 369 20.34 10.47 11.81
N PHE A 370 21.00 10.56 12.95
CA PHE A 370 20.52 11.29 14.12
C PHE A 370 21.37 12.53 14.31
N LEU A 371 20.76 13.69 14.30
CA LEU A 371 21.42 14.97 14.54
C LEU A 371 21.17 15.45 15.95
N ASN A 372 22.05 16.35 16.43
CA ASN A 372 21.94 17.02 17.72
C ASN A 372 21.94 16.07 18.93
N LEU A 373 22.67 14.95 18.84
CA LEU A 373 22.87 14.06 19.98
C LEU A 373 23.73 14.75 21.06
N SER A 374 23.32 14.62 22.31
CA SER A 374 24.09 15.03 23.47
C SER A 374 24.99 13.90 23.97
N ILE A 375 26.21 14.23 24.43
CA ILE A 375 27.05 13.27 25.17
C ILE A 375 26.48 12.92 26.56
N ASN A 376 25.49 13.68 27.03
CA ASN A 376 24.75 13.32 28.26
C ASN A 376 23.81 12.16 27.99
N PRO A 377 24.05 10.96 28.57
CA PRO A 377 23.24 9.77 28.28
C PRO A 377 21.78 9.87 28.72
N LYS A 378 21.44 10.82 29.60
CA LYS A 378 20.06 11.07 30.00
C LYS A 378 19.28 11.81 28.91
N LEU A 379 19.95 12.67 28.11
CA LEU A 379 19.32 13.43 27.04
C LEU A 379 19.23 12.64 25.73
N SER A 380 20.28 11.86 25.42
CA SER A 380 20.30 10.98 24.23
C SER A 380 20.13 9.50 24.62
N SER A 381 19.16 9.24 25.48
CA SER A 381 18.79 7.86 25.87
C SER A 381 18.08 7.13 24.71
N LYS A 382 18.04 5.80 24.76
CA LYS A 382 17.28 4.99 23.80
C LYS A 382 15.80 5.36 23.74
N GLY A 383 15.19 5.71 24.90
CA GLY A 383 13.82 6.23 24.95
C GLY A 383 13.67 7.55 24.21
N ALA A 384 14.67 8.48 24.31
CA ALA A 384 14.65 9.74 23.59
C ALA A 384 14.83 9.54 22.08
N MET A 385 15.74 8.66 21.67
CA MET A 385 15.92 8.33 20.26
C MET A 385 14.70 7.62 19.66
N PHE A 386 14.08 6.71 20.41
CA PHE A 386 12.86 6.00 19.97
C PHE A 386 11.70 6.98 19.79
N ARG A 387 11.46 7.87 20.77
CA ARG A 387 10.47 8.94 20.65
C ARG A 387 10.73 9.85 19.45
N ALA A 388 11.99 10.24 19.24
CA ALA A 388 12.38 11.06 18.09
C ALA A 388 11.98 10.40 16.74
N LEU A 389 12.16 9.07 16.62
CA LEU A 389 11.72 8.33 15.44
C LEU A 389 10.18 8.33 15.28
N GLU A 390 9.42 8.20 16.36
CA GLU A 390 7.96 8.31 16.34
C GLU A 390 7.53 9.72 15.92
N GLU A 391 8.16 10.77 16.47
CA GLU A 391 7.95 12.17 16.11
C GLU A 391 8.29 12.44 14.64
N ASN A 392 9.38 11.87 14.12
CA ASN A 392 9.76 12.00 12.70
C ASN A 392 8.68 11.43 11.76
N ALA A 393 8.18 10.23 12.04
CA ALA A 393 7.13 9.63 11.21
C ALA A 393 5.85 10.49 11.21
N ALA A 394 5.48 11.06 12.36
CA ALA A 394 4.33 11.95 12.48
C ALA A 394 4.54 13.29 11.77
N ILE A 395 5.74 13.91 11.89
CA ILE A 395 6.08 15.17 11.22
C ILE A 395 6.04 14.99 9.70
N VAL A 396 6.66 13.95 9.16
CA VAL A 396 6.63 13.70 7.72
C VAL A 396 5.22 13.38 7.24
N SER A 397 4.41 12.68 8.04
CA SER A 397 2.99 12.45 7.72
C SER A 397 2.19 13.76 7.69
N MET A 398 2.44 14.68 8.61
CA MET A 398 1.84 16.03 8.60
C MET A 398 2.22 16.77 7.31
N LEU A 399 3.50 16.78 6.93
CA LEU A 399 3.98 17.46 5.72
C LEU A 399 3.33 16.90 4.44
N ASN A 400 3.20 15.57 4.35
CA ASN A 400 2.48 14.92 3.25
C ASN A 400 1.01 15.34 3.23
N LEU A 401 0.33 15.32 4.38
CA LEU A 401 -1.08 15.73 4.47
C LEU A 401 -1.26 17.21 4.11
N GLU A 402 -0.39 18.11 4.57
CA GLU A 402 -0.44 19.54 4.21
C GLU A 402 -0.30 19.75 2.70
N SER A 403 0.63 19.04 2.06
CA SER A 403 0.79 19.06 0.60
C SER A 403 -0.47 18.56 -0.11
N ILE A 404 -1.03 17.42 0.34
CA ILE A 404 -2.24 16.85 -0.23
C ILE A 404 -3.45 17.77 -0.02
N PHE A 405 -3.63 18.35 1.17
CA PHE A 405 -4.73 19.29 1.44
C PHE A 405 -4.62 20.56 0.59
N THR A 406 -3.41 21.09 0.42
CA THR A 406 -3.15 22.22 -0.48
C THR A 406 -3.55 21.90 -1.91
N PHE A 407 -3.16 20.73 -2.41
CA PHE A 407 -3.48 20.27 -3.75
C PHE A 407 -4.97 19.96 -3.95
N THR A 408 -5.57 19.21 -3.03
CA THR A 408 -6.96 18.74 -3.17
C THR A 408 -7.99 19.80 -2.83
N GLY A 409 -7.65 20.73 -1.94
CA GLY A 409 -8.60 21.66 -1.29
C GLY A 409 -9.45 20.99 -0.20
N VAL A 410 -9.20 19.71 0.10
CA VAL A 410 -9.88 18.98 1.18
C VAL A 410 -9.45 19.54 2.53
N GLN A 411 -10.38 19.60 3.47
CA GLN A 411 -10.14 19.87 4.88
C GLN A 411 -10.73 18.72 5.69
N SER A 412 -10.02 18.27 6.70
CA SER A 412 -10.50 17.22 7.62
C SER A 412 -9.99 17.51 9.02
N ASP A 413 -10.84 17.33 10.02
CA ASP A 413 -10.50 17.50 11.44
C ASP A 413 -10.10 16.17 12.09
N SER A 414 -10.23 15.06 11.38
CA SER A 414 -9.89 13.74 11.89
C SER A 414 -9.12 12.88 10.90
N ILE A 415 -8.32 11.96 11.44
CA ILE A 415 -7.50 10.98 10.71
C ILE A 415 -7.87 9.58 11.20
N THR A 416 -8.20 8.68 10.29
CA THR A 416 -8.25 7.24 10.59
C THR A 416 -6.84 6.68 10.59
N PHE A 417 -6.36 6.20 11.73
CA PHE A 417 -5.01 5.63 11.86
C PHE A 417 -5.06 4.13 12.08
N ALA A 418 -4.42 3.36 11.21
CA ALA A 418 -4.44 1.91 11.23
C ALA A 418 -3.07 1.30 10.95
N GLY A 419 -2.94 -0.01 11.16
CA GLY A 419 -1.70 -0.76 10.95
C GLY A 419 -0.96 -1.03 12.26
N GLY A 420 0.28 -1.55 12.15
CA GLY A 420 1.07 -1.95 13.33
C GLY A 420 1.36 -0.80 14.30
N ALA A 421 1.60 0.40 13.76
CA ALA A 421 1.94 1.59 14.54
C ALA A 421 0.76 2.10 15.37
N SER A 422 -0.49 1.92 14.92
CA SER A 422 -1.67 2.36 15.66
C SER A 422 -1.93 1.59 16.98
N LYS A 423 -1.19 0.51 17.20
CA LYS A 423 -1.20 -0.22 18.49
C LYS A 423 -0.49 0.57 19.60
N GLY A 424 0.43 1.47 19.24
CA GLY A 424 1.16 2.34 20.14
C GLY A 424 0.31 3.53 20.59
N ALA A 425 0.03 3.62 21.88
CA ALA A 425 -0.78 4.71 22.42
C ALA A 425 -0.04 6.05 22.36
N LEU A 426 1.27 6.04 22.66
CA LEU A 426 2.11 7.24 22.56
C LEU A 426 2.22 7.70 21.11
N TRP A 427 2.48 6.79 20.18
CA TRP A 427 2.63 7.13 18.76
C TRP A 427 1.33 7.68 18.16
N SER A 428 0.18 7.12 18.54
CA SER A 428 -1.15 7.63 18.13
C SER A 428 -1.39 9.06 18.67
N GLN A 429 -1.02 9.32 19.93
CA GLN A 429 -1.11 10.67 20.52
C GLN A 429 -0.13 11.65 19.86
N ILE A 430 1.11 11.21 19.57
CA ILE A 430 2.08 12.03 18.83
C ILE A 430 1.54 12.43 17.46
N LEU A 431 0.90 11.50 16.74
CA LEU A 431 0.30 11.81 15.44
C LEU A 431 -0.83 12.85 15.59
N ALA A 432 -1.67 12.73 16.61
CA ALA A 432 -2.71 13.73 16.89
C ALA A 432 -2.11 15.08 17.23
N ASP A 433 -1.13 15.11 18.13
CA ASP A 433 -0.47 16.35 18.57
C ASP A 433 0.29 17.06 17.45
N VAL A 434 0.99 16.29 16.58
CA VAL A 434 1.76 16.84 15.45
C VAL A 434 0.83 17.41 14.37
N THR A 435 -0.26 16.71 14.07
CA THR A 435 -1.18 17.10 12.97
C THR A 435 -2.24 18.10 13.41
N GLY A 436 -2.46 18.25 14.73
CA GLY A 436 -3.55 19.06 15.28
C GLY A 436 -4.94 18.51 14.95
N LYS A 437 -5.04 17.20 14.70
CA LYS A 437 -6.28 16.52 14.28
C LYS A 437 -6.62 15.37 15.21
N GLU A 438 -7.92 15.09 15.38
CA GLU A 438 -8.36 13.90 16.07
C GLU A 438 -7.83 12.64 15.33
N VAL A 439 -7.23 11.70 16.05
CA VAL A 439 -6.77 10.43 15.50
C VAL A 439 -7.69 9.30 16.00
N LYS A 440 -8.40 8.66 15.08
CA LYS A 440 -9.33 7.55 15.34
C LYS A 440 -8.73 6.23 14.96
N ILE A 441 -8.79 5.27 15.89
CA ILE A 441 -8.30 3.90 15.68
C ILE A 441 -9.50 2.97 15.42
N PRO A 442 -9.61 2.35 14.24
CA PRO A 442 -10.68 1.40 13.97
C PRO A 442 -10.37 0.03 14.60
N LYS A 443 -11.42 -0.66 15.01
CA LYS A 443 -11.33 -2.02 15.56
C LYS A 443 -11.30 -3.07 14.42
N VAL A 444 -10.25 -3.03 13.60
CA VAL A 444 -10.09 -3.92 12.46
C VAL A 444 -8.68 -4.50 12.43
N ASN A 445 -8.55 -5.81 12.24
CA ASN A 445 -7.24 -6.48 12.15
C ASN A 445 -6.77 -6.65 10.70
N GLU A 446 -7.67 -7.02 9.78
CA GLU A 446 -7.39 -7.31 8.37
C GLU A 446 -8.21 -6.38 7.46
N ALA A 447 -7.93 -5.07 7.52
CA ALA A 447 -8.73 -4.04 6.84
C ALA A 447 -8.86 -4.27 5.33
N THR A 448 -7.75 -4.63 4.66
CA THR A 448 -7.73 -4.89 3.21
C THR A 448 -8.64 -6.06 2.84
N ALA A 449 -8.55 -7.15 3.58
CA ALA A 449 -9.39 -8.32 3.34
C ALA A 449 -10.86 -8.06 3.70
N LEU A 450 -11.13 -7.25 4.72
CA LEU A 450 -12.48 -6.82 5.08
C LEU A 450 -13.12 -5.99 3.95
N GLY A 451 -12.38 -5.02 3.38
CA GLY A 451 -12.84 -4.27 2.21
C GLY A 451 -13.16 -5.17 1.01
N GLY A 452 -12.35 -6.21 0.79
CA GLY A 452 -12.66 -7.24 -0.21
C GLY A 452 -13.96 -8.00 0.10
N SER A 453 -14.21 -8.33 1.37
CA SER A 453 -15.47 -8.98 1.77
C SER A 453 -16.70 -8.08 1.54
N PHE A 454 -16.55 -6.76 1.64
CA PHE A 454 -17.61 -5.81 1.29
C PHE A 454 -17.95 -5.88 -0.21
N ALA A 455 -16.92 -5.92 -1.08
CA ALA A 455 -17.13 -6.11 -2.51
C ALA A 455 -17.86 -7.43 -2.83
N CYS A 456 -17.49 -8.53 -2.16
CA CYS A 456 -18.20 -9.80 -2.27
C CYS A 456 -19.68 -9.69 -1.88
N GLY A 457 -19.97 -9.07 -0.74
CA GLY A 457 -21.34 -8.93 -0.25
C GLY A 457 -22.21 -8.06 -1.14
N VAL A 458 -21.64 -6.98 -1.71
CA VAL A 458 -22.32 -6.14 -2.71
C VAL A 458 -22.65 -6.95 -3.97
N ALA A 459 -21.69 -7.73 -4.47
CA ALA A 459 -21.87 -8.54 -5.68
C ALA A 459 -23.02 -9.56 -5.59
N VAL A 460 -23.27 -10.11 -4.40
CA VAL A 460 -24.32 -11.11 -4.18
C VAL A 460 -25.60 -10.52 -3.55
N GLY A 461 -25.68 -9.19 -3.42
CA GLY A 461 -26.87 -8.50 -2.92
C GLY A 461 -27.08 -8.57 -1.40
N GLU A 462 -26.06 -8.95 -0.63
CA GLU A 462 -26.10 -8.92 0.84
C GLU A 462 -25.99 -7.49 1.36
N TYR A 463 -25.23 -6.62 0.65
CA TYR A 463 -25.07 -5.21 0.95
C TYR A 463 -25.45 -4.34 -0.24
N SER A 464 -25.95 -3.15 0.01
CA SER A 464 -26.37 -2.19 -1.01
C SER A 464 -25.19 -1.51 -1.73
N SER A 465 -24.14 -1.17 -0.98
CA SER A 465 -22.91 -0.59 -1.52
C SER A 465 -21.73 -0.79 -0.57
N ILE A 466 -20.51 -0.68 -1.12
CA ILE A 466 -19.27 -0.74 -0.32
C ILE A 466 -19.25 0.40 0.72
N ALA A 467 -19.68 1.62 0.34
CA ALA A 467 -19.67 2.76 1.24
C ALA A 467 -20.63 2.58 2.43
N GLU A 468 -21.84 2.12 2.18
CA GLU A 468 -22.83 1.92 3.25
C GLU A 468 -22.44 0.81 4.22
N VAL A 469 -21.97 -0.34 3.70
CA VAL A 469 -21.54 -1.44 4.57
C VAL A 469 -20.29 -1.06 5.38
N ALA A 470 -19.34 -0.35 4.79
CA ALA A 470 -18.16 0.14 5.50
C ALA A 470 -18.55 1.04 6.69
N LYS A 471 -19.44 2.00 6.46
CA LYS A 471 -19.95 2.88 7.53
C LYS A 471 -20.73 2.15 8.61
N SER A 472 -21.47 1.10 8.26
CA SER A 472 -22.30 0.35 9.21
C SER A 472 -21.52 -0.67 10.05
N LEU A 473 -20.46 -1.29 9.51
CA LEU A 473 -19.74 -2.39 10.14
C LEU A 473 -18.42 -1.98 10.79
N VAL A 474 -17.77 -0.90 10.32
CA VAL A 474 -16.52 -0.43 10.93
C VAL A 474 -16.80 0.17 12.30
N GLN A 475 -16.13 -0.37 13.32
CA GLN A 475 -16.23 0.07 14.71
C GLN A 475 -14.94 0.77 15.12
N TRP A 476 -15.05 1.75 16.02
CA TRP A 476 -13.93 2.46 16.59
C TRP A 476 -13.49 1.85 17.92
N ASP A 477 -12.18 1.72 18.12
CA ASP A 477 -11.58 1.23 19.36
C ASP A 477 -11.23 2.39 20.29
N LYS A 478 -10.50 3.38 19.76
CA LYS A 478 -9.98 4.53 20.51
C LYS A 478 -9.99 5.79 19.66
N SER A 479 -9.95 6.94 20.35
CA SER A 479 -9.73 8.25 19.77
C SER A 479 -8.71 9.02 20.61
N TYR A 480 -7.87 9.82 19.93
CA TYR A 480 -6.85 10.67 20.52
C TYR A 480 -7.06 12.10 20.06
N GLU A 481 -7.42 12.97 21.00
CA GLU A 481 -7.55 14.40 20.74
C GLU A 481 -6.18 15.08 20.75
N PRO A 482 -5.92 16.07 19.87
CA PRO A 482 -4.68 16.82 19.87
C PRO A 482 -4.57 17.72 21.11
N ASN A 483 -3.39 17.75 21.72
CA ASN A 483 -3.05 18.70 22.76
C ASN A 483 -2.52 19.99 22.14
N SER A 484 -3.17 21.14 22.37
CA SER A 484 -2.82 22.41 21.73
C SER A 484 -1.43 22.93 22.11
N GLU A 485 -0.97 22.70 23.34
CA GLU A 485 0.39 23.07 23.77
C GLU A 485 1.46 22.22 23.06
N ASN A 486 1.23 20.92 22.96
CA ASN A 486 2.12 20.02 22.23
C ASN A 486 2.10 20.31 20.73
N PHE A 487 0.94 20.61 20.15
CA PHE A 487 0.83 21.02 18.74
C PHE A 487 1.73 22.22 18.44
N ALA A 488 1.65 23.29 19.25
CA ALA A 488 2.51 24.47 19.07
C ALA A 488 4.01 24.13 19.13
N LYS A 489 4.41 23.30 20.10
CA LYS A 489 5.80 22.83 20.21
C LYS A 489 6.23 22.00 18.99
N TYR A 490 5.36 21.12 18.48
CA TYR A 490 5.68 20.31 17.31
C TYR A 490 5.80 21.12 16.02
N GLN A 491 5.09 22.24 15.88
CA GLN A 491 5.31 23.15 14.75
C GLN A 491 6.75 23.71 14.76
N GLU A 492 7.27 24.10 15.94
CA GLU A 492 8.66 24.55 16.06
C GLU A 492 9.68 23.42 15.75
N VAL A 493 9.38 22.19 16.22
CA VAL A 493 10.22 21.02 15.93
C VAL A 493 10.23 20.71 14.44
N ALA A 494 9.06 20.75 13.79
CA ALA A 494 8.93 20.49 12.36
C ALA A 494 9.72 21.51 11.51
N GLU A 495 9.68 22.79 11.85
CA GLU A 495 10.47 23.81 11.14
C GLU A 495 11.98 23.58 11.27
N LYS A 496 12.47 23.23 12.47
CA LYS A 496 13.87 22.85 12.67
C LYS A 496 14.23 21.58 11.88
N TRP A 497 13.33 20.61 11.88
CA TRP A 497 13.52 19.35 11.15
C TRP A 497 13.63 19.59 9.63
N LYS A 498 12.76 20.41 9.03
CA LYS A 498 12.83 20.78 7.60
C LYS A 498 14.18 21.38 7.23
N GLN A 499 14.68 22.30 8.05
CA GLN A 499 16.00 22.94 7.83
C GLN A 499 17.14 21.91 7.93
N ALA A 500 17.10 21.04 8.93
CA ALA A 500 18.08 19.99 9.13
C ALA A 500 18.04 18.97 7.99
N TYR A 501 16.85 18.56 7.56
CA TYR A 501 16.65 17.65 6.43
C TYR A 501 17.24 18.23 5.13
N THR A 502 16.92 19.48 4.81
CA THR A 502 17.45 20.18 3.63
C THR A 502 18.98 20.24 3.65
N ALA A 503 19.59 20.46 4.81
CA ALA A 503 21.05 20.45 4.95
C ALA A 503 21.65 19.06 4.72
N GLN A 504 20.99 18.00 5.24
CA GLN A 504 21.44 16.61 5.04
C GLN A 504 21.25 16.14 3.59
N LEU A 505 20.20 16.58 2.90
CA LEU A 505 19.98 16.25 1.50
C LEU A 505 21.09 16.82 0.60
N ARG A 506 21.61 18.02 0.91
CA ARG A 506 22.78 18.59 0.21
C ARG A 506 24.02 17.70 0.26
N LEU A 507 24.24 16.99 1.37
CA LEU A 507 25.38 16.06 1.47
C LEU A 507 25.26 14.90 0.48
N VAL A 508 24.04 14.49 0.14
CA VAL A 508 23.78 13.51 -0.92
C VAL A 508 24.03 14.12 -2.29
N ASP A 509 23.57 15.36 -2.53
CA ASP A 509 23.77 16.06 -3.81
C ASP A 509 25.26 16.29 -4.12
N GLU A 510 26.05 16.54 -3.09
CA GLU A 510 27.51 16.73 -3.16
C GLU A 510 28.29 15.39 -3.18
N GLY A 511 27.61 14.25 -3.09
CA GLY A 511 28.24 12.92 -3.09
C GLY A 511 29.01 12.58 -1.81
N ILE A 512 28.82 13.34 -0.72
CA ILE A 512 29.48 13.11 0.58
C ILE A 512 28.80 11.94 1.31
N THR A 513 27.48 11.83 1.21
CA THR A 513 26.70 10.73 1.78
C THR A 513 25.88 10.03 0.70
N THR A 514 25.44 8.80 0.99
CA THR A 514 24.63 8.01 0.04
C THR A 514 23.15 8.15 0.38
N SER A 515 22.32 8.43 -0.62
CA SER A 515 20.85 8.42 -0.47
C SER A 515 20.37 7.08 0.11
N MET A 516 19.46 7.15 1.04
CA MET A 516 18.82 5.96 1.59
C MET A 516 17.99 5.21 0.51
N TRP A 517 17.38 5.96 -0.40
CA TRP A 517 16.61 5.44 -1.53
C TRP A 517 16.44 6.52 -2.59
N LYS A 518 16.39 6.07 -3.85
CA LYS A 518 16.05 6.89 -5.03
C LYS A 518 15.02 6.17 -5.86
N ALA A 519 14.07 6.94 -6.41
CA ALA A 519 13.16 6.40 -7.41
C ALA A 519 13.91 5.95 -8.67
N PRO A 520 13.47 4.88 -9.37
CA PRO A 520 14.02 4.48 -10.65
C PRO A 520 14.06 5.64 -11.64
N GLY A 521 15.19 5.76 -12.37
CA GLY A 521 15.42 6.81 -13.37
C GLY A 521 15.86 8.18 -12.81
N LEU A 522 16.33 8.23 -11.54
CA LEU A 522 16.96 9.40 -10.94
C LEU A 522 18.48 9.26 -10.77
#